data_3c3ba1ff9d8d96c37b9ffba04e3ea4ad
#
_entry.id   3c3ba1ff9d8d96c37b9ffba04e3ea4ad
#
_cell.length_a   1.000
_cell.length_b   1.000
_cell.length_c   1.000
_cell.angle_alpha   90.00
_cell.angle_beta   90.00
_cell.angle_gamma   90.00
#
_symmetry.space_group_name_H-M   'P 1'
#
loop_
_entity.id
_entity.type
_entity.pdbx_description
1 polymer ?
#
loop_
_entity_poly.entity_id
_entity_poly.type
_entity_poly.pdbx_seq_one_letter_code
_entity_poly.pdbx_strand_id
1 'polypeptide(L)'
;MSQTLILDPDVPEVINPTSSQIHDQERKVSEQQQKRSGTSTRAAGRSILAAILSTLLLRIASRTSFVLLGFYLGEHFTSATIVALVLEAFYISELALAPIVGSLSDRMGHKPFLFAAPLVGSVAALCLASAALFFPHPQATPFDTRLVVLLLMVLVGRLLEGAATALNAPASLGYLTGATSGSDKLRARVMTAFEVATVGGLALAIPFAGKVSSLIGTWGFFVVIALHVINGVLIARFLKEKAQRTTQVEAHRSLTESLSMLRHKRIFTFLPAWLSINALVGAWITLSTIMLTYAEPAADIRHPGQLLYGGFSKEVATLLLGGFGLLFLAGMGLWMLVLPHLRRTTVMFIGLGGLSLSIASLILINGLAENPARLAASPQPLLLMLIPVVVLGVLLLSGFTPASLTHLAAISELIPGKRGAVMGLYSVVLGVGQLIGASLGGLCVDLNGFYGLMVFSVVMGLVALGSVVYIRVNGHDLIKSPAKGK
;
A
#
# COMPACT_ATOMS: atom_id res chain seq x y z
N MET A 1 26.15 -87.75 8.86
CA MET A 1 24.75 -87.44 8.60
C MET A 1 24.68 -86.35 7.50
N SER A 2 24.53 -86.76 6.25
CA SER A 2 24.42 -85.86 5.09
C SER A 2 22.98 -85.52 4.90
N GLN A 3 22.64 -84.24 4.98
CA GLN A 3 21.33 -83.77 4.54
C GLN A 3 21.44 -83.30 3.06
N THR A 4 20.76 -84.02 2.24
CA THR A 4 20.53 -83.73 0.79
C THR A 4 19.50 -82.62 0.69
N LEU A 5 19.87 -81.44 0.15
CA LEU A 5 18.95 -80.37 -0.19
C LEU A 5 18.24 -80.77 -1.51
N ILE A 6 16.94 -80.96 -1.42
CA ILE A 6 16.05 -81.12 -2.57
C ILE A 6 15.79 -79.73 -3.16
N LEU A 7 16.26 -79.46 -4.39
CA LEU A 7 15.95 -78.26 -5.16
C LEU A 7 14.51 -78.36 -5.67
N ASP A 8 13.70 -77.40 -5.36
CA ASP A 8 12.33 -77.24 -5.85
C ASP A 8 12.38 -76.72 -7.33
N PRO A 9 11.76 -77.42 -8.30
CA PRO A 9 11.89 -77.04 -9.73
C PRO A 9 10.99 -75.93 -10.20
N ASP A 10 10.16 -75.27 -9.35
CA ASP A 10 9.19 -74.26 -9.74
C ASP A 10 9.57 -72.82 -9.39
N VAL A 11 10.84 -72.46 -9.29
CA VAL A 11 11.22 -71.07 -9.20
C VAL A 11 11.25 -70.45 -10.61
N PRO A 12 10.34 -69.48 -10.93
CA PRO A 12 10.35 -68.84 -12.22
C PRO A 12 11.68 -68.12 -12.46
N GLU A 13 12.29 -68.41 -13.57
CA GLU A 13 13.54 -67.82 -14.07
C GLU A 13 13.41 -66.27 -14.07
N VAL A 14 14.11 -65.59 -13.20
CA VAL A 14 14.18 -64.10 -13.16
C VAL A 14 14.91 -63.67 -14.43
N ILE A 15 14.14 -63.34 -15.47
CA ILE A 15 14.67 -62.76 -16.70
C ILE A 15 15.32 -61.43 -16.36
N ASN A 16 16.63 -61.41 -16.23
CA ASN A 16 17.37 -60.16 -16.08
C ASN A 16 17.21 -59.30 -17.32
N PRO A 17 16.66 -58.07 -17.20
CA PRO A 17 16.46 -57.23 -18.37
C PRO A 17 17.81 -56.92 -19.02
N THR A 18 17.84 -57.05 -20.33
CA THR A 18 19.05 -56.70 -21.15
C THR A 18 19.42 -55.25 -20.95
N SER A 19 20.73 -54.96 -21.01
CA SER A 19 21.29 -53.61 -20.79
C SER A 19 20.62 -52.53 -21.65
N SER A 20 20.11 -52.87 -22.83
CA SER A 20 19.36 -52.00 -23.71
C SER A 20 17.98 -51.65 -23.15
N GLN A 21 17.31 -52.57 -22.44
CA GLN A 21 15.99 -52.34 -21.81
C GLN A 21 16.12 -51.46 -20.56
N ILE A 22 17.21 -51.58 -19.82
CA ILE A 22 17.51 -50.69 -18.67
C ILE A 22 17.77 -49.29 -19.17
N HIS A 23 18.59 -49.08 -20.20
CA HIS A 23 18.85 -47.78 -20.78
C HIS A 23 17.63 -47.09 -21.37
N ASP A 24 16.71 -47.85 -22.02
CA ASP A 24 15.44 -47.30 -22.53
C ASP A 24 14.46 -46.92 -21.41
N GLN A 25 14.46 -47.66 -20.31
CA GLN A 25 13.65 -47.32 -19.12
C GLN A 25 14.20 -46.08 -18.42
N GLU A 26 15.51 -45.98 -18.23
CA GLU A 26 16.15 -44.79 -17.65
C GLU A 26 15.91 -43.53 -18.50
N ARG A 27 15.98 -43.64 -19.83
CA ARG A 27 15.68 -42.53 -20.76
C ARG A 27 14.23 -42.10 -20.65
N LYS A 28 13.25 -43.03 -20.64
CA LYS A 28 11.83 -42.71 -20.47
C LYS A 28 11.51 -42.08 -19.11
N VAL A 29 12.18 -42.56 -18.05
CA VAL A 29 12.04 -41.98 -16.70
C VAL A 29 12.63 -40.56 -16.67
N SER A 30 13.80 -40.33 -17.26
CA SER A 30 14.40 -38.99 -17.32
C SER A 30 13.57 -38.02 -18.18
N GLU A 31 13.05 -38.43 -19.33
CA GLU A 31 12.15 -37.63 -20.17
C GLU A 31 10.81 -37.32 -19.46
N GLN A 32 10.24 -38.27 -18.72
CA GLN A 32 9.05 -38.03 -17.88
C GLN A 32 9.35 -37.09 -16.69
N GLN A 33 10.50 -37.24 -16.04
CA GLN A 33 10.94 -36.32 -14.98
C GLN A 33 11.16 -34.90 -15.54
N GLN A 34 11.77 -34.75 -16.70
CA GLN A 34 12.00 -33.47 -17.35
C GLN A 34 10.70 -32.80 -17.80
N LYS A 35 9.73 -33.57 -18.35
CA LYS A 35 8.37 -33.07 -18.65
C LYS A 35 7.60 -32.67 -17.38
N ARG A 36 7.70 -33.45 -16.31
CA ARG A 36 7.07 -33.13 -15.01
C ARG A 36 7.69 -31.91 -14.36
N SER A 37 9.01 -31.73 -14.40
CA SER A 37 9.69 -30.55 -13.89
C SER A 37 9.34 -29.28 -14.69
N GLY A 38 9.32 -29.35 -16.02
CA GLY A 38 8.94 -28.22 -16.87
C GLY A 38 7.49 -27.77 -16.70
N THR A 39 6.54 -28.70 -16.53
CA THR A 39 5.13 -28.37 -16.23
C THR A 39 4.93 -27.83 -14.83
N SER A 40 5.69 -28.32 -13.85
CA SER A 40 5.67 -27.83 -12.46
C SER A 40 6.19 -26.40 -12.38
N THR A 41 7.28 -26.08 -13.07
CA THR A 41 7.89 -24.74 -13.06
C THR A 41 6.98 -23.69 -13.73
N ARG A 42 6.33 -24.05 -14.83
CA ARG A 42 5.36 -23.16 -15.50
C ARG A 42 4.11 -22.94 -14.66
N ALA A 43 3.63 -23.95 -13.96
CA ALA A 43 2.47 -23.83 -13.06
C ALA A 43 2.80 -22.94 -11.84
N ALA A 44 3.99 -23.07 -11.26
CA ALA A 44 4.46 -22.20 -10.18
C ALA A 44 4.57 -20.74 -10.63
N GLY A 45 5.13 -20.48 -11.81
CA GLY A 45 5.22 -19.14 -12.37
C GLY A 45 3.86 -18.47 -12.58
N ARG A 46 2.86 -19.22 -13.09
CA ARG A 46 1.49 -18.71 -13.24
C ARG A 46 0.83 -18.38 -11.90
N SER A 47 1.06 -19.17 -10.88
CA SER A 47 0.51 -18.91 -9.55
C SER A 47 1.16 -17.70 -8.87
N ILE A 48 2.46 -17.48 -9.02
CA ILE A 48 3.17 -16.28 -8.57
C ILE A 48 2.60 -15.03 -9.27
N LEU A 49 2.46 -15.09 -10.60
CA LEU A 49 1.88 -13.99 -11.37
C LEU A 49 0.45 -13.70 -10.93
N ALA A 50 -0.37 -14.73 -10.69
CA ALA A 50 -1.74 -14.57 -10.20
C ALA A 50 -1.79 -13.88 -8.83
N ALA A 51 -0.88 -14.20 -7.91
CA ALA A 51 -0.81 -13.54 -6.60
C ALA A 51 -0.42 -12.05 -6.73
N ILE A 52 0.53 -11.71 -7.60
CA ILE A 52 0.94 -10.33 -7.86
C ILE A 52 -0.21 -9.53 -8.52
N LEU A 53 -0.84 -10.10 -9.55
CA LEU A 53 -1.99 -9.47 -10.23
C LEU A 53 -3.19 -9.32 -9.30
N SER A 54 -3.42 -10.29 -8.40
CA SER A 54 -4.45 -10.18 -7.37
C SER A 54 -4.21 -8.99 -6.44
N THR A 55 -2.97 -8.80 -6.00
CA THR A 55 -2.61 -7.63 -5.18
C THR A 55 -2.82 -6.33 -5.95
N LEU A 56 -2.39 -6.26 -7.22
CA LEU A 56 -2.62 -5.10 -8.08
C LEU A 56 -4.12 -4.78 -8.21
N LEU A 57 -4.95 -5.77 -8.55
CA LEU A 57 -6.40 -5.60 -8.72
C LEU A 57 -7.07 -5.16 -7.41
N LEU A 58 -6.69 -5.77 -6.28
CA LEU A 58 -7.23 -5.38 -4.97
C LEU A 58 -6.85 -3.91 -4.64
N ARG A 59 -5.61 -3.51 -4.90
CA ARG A 59 -5.16 -2.13 -4.67
C ARG A 59 -5.89 -1.14 -5.58
N ILE A 60 -6.07 -1.47 -6.85
CA ILE A 60 -6.86 -0.63 -7.77
C ILE A 60 -8.31 -0.54 -7.26
N ALA A 61 -8.96 -1.66 -6.93
CA ALA A 61 -10.34 -1.67 -6.47
C ALA A 61 -10.53 -0.86 -5.18
N SER A 62 -9.74 -1.13 -4.15
CA SER A 62 -9.82 -0.46 -2.85
C SER A 62 -9.54 1.04 -2.95
N ARG A 63 -8.55 1.47 -3.76
CA ARG A 63 -8.25 2.89 -3.92
C ARG A 63 -9.23 3.61 -4.84
N THR A 64 -9.79 2.94 -5.83
CA THR A 64 -10.91 3.47 -6.61
C THR A 64 -12.12 3.72 -5.71
N SER A 65 -12.46 2.74 -4.86
CA SER A 65 -13.52 2.88 -3.87
C SER A 65 -13.28 4.08 -2.92
N PHE A 66 -12.04 4.21 -2.42
CA PHE A 66 -11.62 5.32 -1.56
C PHE A 66 -11.86 6.69 -2.21
N VAL A 67 -11.44 6.87 -3.48
CA VAL A 67 -11.60 8.14 -4.21
C VAL A 67 -13.06 8.42 -4.52
N LEU A 68 -13.82 7.42 -4.98
CA LEU A 68 -15.26 7.56 -5.24
C LEU A 68 -16.03 7.95 -3.97
N LEU A 69 -15.69 7.31 -2.85
CA LEU A 69 -16.29 7.61 -1.55
C LEU A 69 -15.89 9.01 -1.07
N GLY A 70 -14.63 9.43 -1.29
CA GLY A 70 -14.18 10.77 -1.00
C GLY A 70 -15.00 11.84 -1.72
N PHE A 71 -15.29 11.65 -3.00
CA PHE A 71 -16.18 12.55 -3.76
C PHE A 71 -17.61 12.54 -3.21
N TYR A 72 -18.15 11.35 -2.98
CA TYR A 72 -19.49 11.20 -2.45
C TYR A 72 -19.64 11.87 -1.08
N LEU A 73 -18.73 11.62 -0.15
CA LEU A 73 -18.76 12.23 1.17
C LEU A 73 -18.48 13.74 1.13
N GLY A 74 -17.60 14.22 0.23
CA GLY A 74 -17.32 15.64 0.03
C GLY A 74 -18.54 16.44 -0.44
N GLU A 75 -19.49 15.79 -1.14
CA GLU A 75 -20.77 16.39 -1.51
C GLU A 75 -21.77 16.42 -0.34
N HIS A 76 -21.66 15.48 0.60
CA HIS A 76 -22.58 15.34 1.74
C HIS A 76 -22.13 16.09 3.00
N PHE A 77 -20.82 16.16 3.20
CA PHE A 77 -20.21 16.74 4.40
C PHE A 77 -19.32 17.90 4.04
N THR A 78 -19.49 18.95 4.80
CA THR A 78 -18.71 20.17 4.64
C THR A 78 -17.37 20.13 5.41
N SER A 79 -17.23 19.24 6.39
CA SER A 79 -16.03 19.08 7.20
C SER A 79 -15.07 18.07 6.57
N ALA A 80 -13.88 18.53 6.22
CA ALA A 80 -12.79 17.67 5.74
C ALA A 80 -12.36 16.67 6.82
N THR A 81 -12.43 17.04 8.10
CA THR A 81 -12.12 16.16 9.23
C THR A 81 -13.04 14.96 9.26
N ILE A 82 -14.37 15.16 9.17
CA ILE A 82 -15.35 14.07 9.21
C ILE A 82 -15.14 13.13 8.04
N VAL A 83 -15.01 13.69 6.82
CA VAL A 83 -14.78 12.88 5.61
C VAL A 83 -13.49 12.09 5.74
N ALA A 84 -12.41 12.72 6.20
CA ALA A 84 -11.12 12.07 6.37
C ALA A 84 -11.16 10.93 7.40
N LEU A 85 -11.78 11.16 8.58
CA LEU A 85 -11.94 10.13 9.62
C LEU A 85 -12.72 8.91 9.11
N VAL A 86 -13.79 9.14 8.37
CA VAL A 86 -14.61 8.08 7.80
C VAL A 86 -13.81 7.30 6.73
N LEU A 87 -13.11 8.00 5.86
CA LEU A 87 -12.27 7.38 4.85
C LEU A 87 -11.14 6.51 5.46
N GLU A 88 -10.52 7.00 6.52
CA GLU A 88 -9.39 6.32 7.18
C GLU A 88 -9.81 5.26 8.21
N ALA A 89 -11.10 5.11 8.52
CA ALA A 89 -11.61 4.03 9.36
C ALA A 89 -11.21 2.62 8.86
N PHE A 90 -10.92 2.49 7.58
CA PHE A 90 -10.26 1.36 6.95
C PHE A 90 -9.04 0.85 7.72
N TYR A 91 -8.17 1.74 8.20
CA TYR A 91 -6.96 1.33 8.92
C TYR A 91 -7.24 0.69 10.28
N ILE A 92 -8.37 0.99 10.90
CA ILE A 92 -8.75 0.38 12.19
C ILE A 92 -8.84 -1.14 12.04
N SER A 93 -9.57 -1.62 11.05
CA SER A 93 -9.73 -3.05 10.81
C SER A 93 -8.49 -3.68 10.18
N GLU A 94 -7.79 -2.98 9.28
CA GLU A 94 -6.55 -3.48 8.68
C GLU A 94 -5.50 -3.75 9.76
N LEU A 95 -5.25 -2.78 10.66
CA LEU A 95 -4.27 -2.91 11.73
C LEU A 95 -4.63 -3.98 12.76
N ALA A 96 -5.92 -4.09 13.09
CA ALA A 96 -6.38 -5.10 14.04
C ALA A 96 -6.30 -6.52 13.48
N LEU A 97 -6.65 -6.71 12.20
CA LEU A 97 -6.79 -8.03 11.60
C LEU A 97 -5.50 -8.55 10.94
N ALA A 98 -4.64 -7.69 10.40
CA ALA A 98 -3.47 -8.13 9.65
C ALA A 98 -2.52 -9.08 10.43
N PRO A 99 -2.20 -8.87 11.73
CA PRO A 99 -1.39 -9.80 12.49
C PRO A 99 -2.07 -11.15 12.72
N ILE A 100 -3.41 -11.12 12.94
CA ILE A 100 -4.22 -12.33 13.17
C ILE A 100 -4.25 -13.16 11.88
N VAL A 101 -4.53 -12.52 10.76
CA VAL A 101 -4.58 -13.16 9.45
C VAL A 101 -3.22 -13.69 9.04
N GLY A 102 -2.14 -12.94 9.29
CA GLY A 102 -0.78 -13.40 9.03
C GLY A 102 -0.51 -14.74 9.71
N SER A 103 -0.73 -14.81 11.03
CA SER A 103 -0.52 -16.05 11.79
C SER A 103 -1.45 -17.20 11.38
N LEU A 104 -2.69 -16.88 11.01
CA LEU A 104 -3.67 -17.88 10.62
C LEU A 104 -3.41 -18.41 9.20
N SER A 105 -2.97 -17.54 8.29
CA SER A 105 -2.62 -17.93 6.93
C SER A 105 -1.39 -18.85 6.87
N ASP A 106 -0.44 -18.68 7.78
CA ASP A 106 0.71 -19.57 7.90
C ASP A 106 0.31 -20.99 8.34
N ARG A 107 -0.78 -21.13 9.11
CA ARG A 107 -1.30 -22.42 9.60
C ARG A 107 -2.24 -23.11 8.65
N MET A 108 -3.17 -22.35 8.07
CA MET A 108 -4.28 -22.87 7.23
C MET A 108 -3.95 -22.86 5.75
N GLY A 109 -2.80 -22.28 5.36
CA GLY A 109 -2.46 -21.98 3.99
C GLY A 109 -2.93 -20.57 3.56
N HIS A 110 -2.31 -20.03 2.53
CA HIS A 110 -2.52 -18.64 2.13
C HIS A 110 -3.70 -18.48 1.16
N LYS A 111 -4.00 -19.50 0.36
CA LYS A 111 -5.06 -19.45 -0.67
C LYS A 111 -6.46 -19.12 -0.14
N PRO A 112 -6.95 -19.69 0.98
CA PRO A 112 -8.27 -19.36 1.51
C PRO A 112 -8.40 -17.87 1.84
N PHE A 113 -7.37 -17.25 2.42
CA PHE A 113 -7.35 -15.83 2.77
C PHE A 113 -7.30 -14.94 1.54
N LEU A 114 -6.46 -15.29 0.56
CA LEU A 114 -6.39 -14.59 -0.71
C LEU A 114 -7.72 -14.65 -1.47
N PHE A 115 -8.47 -15.75 -1.38
CA PHE A 115 -9.79 -15.87 -1.99
C PHE A 115 -10.88 -15.13 -1.19
N ALA A 116 -10.80 -15.12 0.14
CA ALA A 116 -11.74 -14.41 0.99
C ALA A 116 -11.61 -12.88 0.81
N ALA A 117 -10.41 -12.36 0.56
CA ALA A 117 -10.18 -10.94 0.42
C ALA A 117 -11.07 -10.26 -0.64
N PRO A 118 -11.14 -10.70 -1.91
CA PRO A 118 -12.04 -10.10 -2.89
C PRO A 118 -13.52 -10.34 -2.60
N LEU A 119 -13.90 -11.40 -1.91
CA LEU A 119 -15.28 -11.62 -1.48
C LEU A 119 -15.70 -10.56 -0.44
N VAL A 120 -14.88 -10.37 0.59
CA VAL A 120 -15.11 -9.33 1.60
C VAL A 120 -15.09 -7.95 0.98
N GLY A 121 -14.15 -7.68 0.04
CA GLY A 121 -14.08 -6.44 -0.73
C GLY A 121 -15.32 -6.19 -1.58
N SER A 122 -15.90 -7.24 -2.19
CA SER A 122 -17.17 -7.12 -2.94
C SER A 122 -18.34 -6.74 -2.03
N VAL A 123 -18.43 -7.35 -0.84
CA VAL A 123 -19.45 -7.00 0.16
C VAL A 123 -19.26 -5.56 0.65
N ALA A 124 -18.03 -5.15 0.92
CA ALA A 124 -17.70 -3.78 1.29
C ALA A 124 -18.16 -2.78 0.22
N ALA A 125 -17.79 -3.02 -1.04
CA ALA A 125 -18.20 -2.17 -2.16
C ALA A 125 -19.72 -2.16 -2.37
N LEU A 126 -20.42 -3.26 -2.08
CA LEU A 126 -21.88 -3.31 -2.11
C LEU A 126 -22.50 -2.46 -0.99
N CYS A 127 -21.95 -2.48 0.22
CA CYS A 127 -22.38 -1.60 1.30
C CYS A 127 -22.21 -0.12 0.91
N LEU A 128 -21.08 0.25 0.32
CA LEU A 128 -20.82 1.62 -0.13
C LEU A 128 -21.70 2.04 -1.31
N ALA A 129 -21.92 1.13 -2.28
CA ALA A 129 -22.87 1.34 -3.37
C ALA A 129 -24.28 1.56 -2.85
N SER A 130 -24.73 0.73 -1.89
CA SER A 130 -26.05 0.87 -1.28
C SER A 130 -26.18 2.21 -0.56
N ALA A 131 -25.16 2.62 0.22
CA ALA A 131 -25.17 3.93 0.87
C ALA A 131 -25.32 5.07 -0.14
N ALA A 132 -24.57 5.03 -1.24
CA ALA A 132 -24.62 6.05 -2.28
C ALA A 132 -25.96 6.08 -3.07
N LEU A 133 -26.62 4.92 -3.22
CA LEU A 133 -27.92 4.82 -3.91
C LEU A 133 -29.09 5.21 -3.02
N PHE A 134 -29.06 4.86 -1.73
CA PHE A 134 -30.16 5.20 -0.80
C PHE A 134 -30.11 6.66 -0.34
N PHE A 135 -28.93 7.30 -0.39
CA PHE A 135 -28.74 8.68 0.03
C PHE A 135 -28.06 9.50 -1.09
N PRO A 136 -28.73 9.70 -2.24
CA PRO A 136 -28.12 10.35 -3.41
C PRO A 136 -27.94 11.87 -3.23
N HIS A 137 -28.63 12.49 -2.29
CA HIS A 137 -28.61 13.95 -2.06
C HIS A 137 -28.09 14.31 -0.68
N PRO A 138 -27.35 15.43 -0.54
CA PRO A 138 -26.94 15.95 0.77
C PRO A 138 -28.16 16.19 1.67
N GLN A 139 -28.04 15.80 2.94
CA GLN A 139 -29.10 16.01 3.91
C GLN A 139 -29.02 17.44 4.45
N ALA A 140 -30.14 18.15 4.38
CA ALA A 140 -30.21 19.58 4.74
C ALA A 140 -30.17 19.87 6.25
N THR A 141 -30.41 18.85 7.11
CA THR A 141 -30.48 19.04 8.56
C THR A 141 -29.38 18.29 9.28
N PRO A 142 -28.61 18.94 10.16
CA PRO A 142 -27.65 18.25 11.03
C PRO A 142 -28.40 17.32 12.01
N PHE A 143 -27.89 16.10 12.20
CA PHE A 143 -28.44 15.06 13.11
C PHE A 143 -29.75 14.39 12.68
N ASP A 144 -30.06 14.31 11.39
CA ASP A 144 -31.12 13.44 10.90
C ASP A 144 -30.71 11.96 11.08
N THR A 145 -31.68 11.11 11.47
CA THR A 145 -31.51 9.64 11.57
C THR A 145 -30.95 9.07 10.27
N ARG A 146 -31.31 9.62 9.14
CA ARG A 146 -30.79 9.23 7.82
C ARG A 146 -29.27 9.43 7.71
N LEU A 147 -28.75 10.52 8.26
CA LEU A 147 -27.31 10.80 8.28
C LEU A 147 -26.55 9.78 9.12
N VAL A 148 -27.11 9.40 10.27
CA VAL A 148 -26.53 8.37 11.13
C VAL A 148 -26.49 7.01 10.41
N VAL A 149 -27.58 6.64 9.72
CA VAL A 149 -27.65 5.40 8.94
C VAL A 149 -26.63 5.42 7.80
N LEU A 150 -26.52 6.54 7.07
CA LEU A 150 -25.52 6.72 6.04
C LEU A 150 -24.09 6.50 6.58
N LEU A 151 -23.75 7.19 7.67
CA LEU A 151 -22.42 7.08 8.30
C LEU A 151 -22.13 5.66 8.79
N LEU A 152 -23.12 4.97 9.36
CA LEU A 152 -22.97 3.58 9.77
C LEU A 152 -22.72 2.64 8.57
N MET A 153 -23.50 2.78 7.50
CA MET A 153 -23.32 1.98 6.27
C MET A 153 -21.92 2.20 5.69
N VAL A 154 -21.50 3.45 5.58
CA VAL A 154 -20.16 3.80 5.04
C VAL A 154 -19.08 3.28 5.97
N LEU A 155 -19.20 3.45 7.28
CA LEU A 155 -18.25 2.96 8.27
C LEU A 155 -18.08 1.43 8.19
N VAL A 156 -19.20 0.70 8.12
CA VAL A 156 -19.17 -0.77 7.94
C VAL A 156 -18.46 -1.12 6.62
N GLY A 157 -18.80 -0.45 5.53
CA GLY A 157 -18.12 -0.65 4.24
C GLY A 157 -16.60 -0.42 4.34
N ARG A 158 -16.17 0.67 5.00
CA ARG A 158 -14.74 0.97 5.19
C ARG A 158 -14.02 -0.05 6.07
N LEU A 159 -14.65 -0.50 7.16
CA LEU A 159 -14.09 -1.55 8.02
C LEU A 159 -13.96 -2.88 7.26
N LEU A 160 -14.93 -3.24 6.42
CA LEU A 160 -14.85 -4.43 5.56
C LEU A 160 -13.75 -4.31 4.49
N GLU A 161 -13.54 -3.14 3.89
CA GLU A 161 -12.41 -2.93 2.95
C GLU A 161 -11.06 -3.08 3.66
N GLY A 162 -10.92 -2.57 4.88
CA GLY A 162 -9.72 -2.78 5.69
C GLY A 162 -9.51 -4.26 6.03
N ALA A 163 -10.58 -4.98 6.33
CA ALA A 163 -10.53 -6.42 6.54
C ALA A 163 -10.09 -7.17 5.25
N ALA A 164 -10.61 -6.77 4.09
CA ALA A 164 -10.21 -7.35 2.80
C ALA A 164 -8.70 -7.15 2.53
N THR A 165 -8.16 -5.97 2.84
CA THR A 165 -6.72 -5.69 2.72
C THR A 165 -5.90 -6.51 3.72
N ALA A 166 -6.37 -6.61 4.97
CA ALA A 166 -5.75 -7.44 6.00
C ALA A 166 -5.71 -8.93 5.62
N LEU A 167 -6.72 -9.42 4.91
CA LEU A 167 -6.74 -10.79 4.37
C LEU A 167 -5.74 -10.99 3.23
N ASN A 168 -5.53 -9.97 2.39
CA ASN A 168 -4.67 -10.10 1.21
C ASN A 168 -3.19 -9.90 1.51
N ALA A 169 -2.79 -8.81 2.17
CA ALA A 169 -1.40 -8.39 2.23
C ALA A 169 -0.47 -9.43 2.90
N PRO A 170 -0.73 -9.91 4.15
CA PRO A 170 0.12 -10.91 4.77
C PRO A 170 0.07 -12.26 4.06
N ALA A 171 -1.11 -12.68 3.56
CA ALA A 171 -1.25 -13.93 2.84
C ALA A 171 -0.51 -13.92 1.49
N SER A 172 -0.53 -12.80 0.74
CA SER A 172 0.25 -12.64 -0.50
C SER A 172 1.74 -12.72 -0.23
N LEU A 173 2.24 -11.99 0.77
CA LEU A 173 3.65 -11.99 1.14
C LEU A 173 4.12 -13.37 1.61
N GLY A 174 3.34 -14.04 2.45
CA GLY A 174 3.62 -15.41 2.90
C GLY A 174 3.68 -16.39 1.74
N TYR A 175 2.67 -16.35 0.87
CA TYR A 175 2.62 -17.18 -0.35
C TYR A 175 3.83 -16.96 -1.26
N LEU A 176 4.14 -15.70 -1.58
CA LEU A 176 5.24 -15.35 -2.49
C LEU A 176 6.60 -15.71 -1.90
N THR A 177 6.78 -15.52 -0.58
CA THR A 177 8.00 -15.93 0.13
C THR A 177 8.18 -17.45 0.08
N GLY A 178 7.13 -18.22 0.34
CA GLY A 178 7.14 -19.67 0.25
C GLY A 178 7.38 -20.18 -1.18
N ALA A 179 6.71 -19.58 -2.17
CA ALA A 179 6.84 -19.95 -3.58
C ALA A 179 8.22 -19.65 -4.18
N THR A 180 9.00 -18.77 -3.56
CA THR A 180 10.36 -18.37 -3.98
C THR A 180 11.46 -18.93 -3.08
N SER A 181 11.10 -19.83 -2.16
CA SER A 181 12.08 -20.52 -1.30
C SER A 181 13.09 -21.30 -2.16
N GLY A 182 14.39 -21.13 -1.87
CA GLY A 182 15.48 -21.80 -2.62
C GLY A 182 16.11 -20.96 -3.74
N SER A 183 15.62 -19.73 -4.04
CA SER A 183 16.27 -18.84 -5.01
C SER A 183 16.18 -17.39 -4.60
N ASP A 184 17.25 -16.84 -4.02
CA ASP A 184 17.29 -15.43 -3.58
C ASP A 184 17.09 -14.46 -4.75
N LYS A 185 17.60 -14.79 -5.93
CA LYS A 185 17.44 -13.99 -7.15
C LYS A 185 15.97 -13.92 -7.61
N LEU A 186 15.26 -15.06 -7.57
CA LEU A 186 13.84 -15.10 -7.90
C LEU A 186 13.02 -14.35 -6.83
N ARG A 187 13.33 -14.56 -5.54
CA ARG A 187 12.68 -13.88 -4.42
C ARG A 187 12.80 -12.37 -4.56
N ALA A 188 14.00 -11.84 -4.83
CA ALA A 188 14.20 -10.41 -5.01
C ALA A 188 13.33 -9.85 -6.15
N ARG A 189 13.28 -10.52 -7.31
CA ARG A 189 12.45 -10.10 -8.45
C ARG A 189 10.96 -10.12 -8.14
N VAL A 190 10.48 -11.17 -7.49
CA VAL A 190 9.07 -11.35 -7.15
C VAL A 190 8.62 -10.33 -6.09
N MET A 191 9.46 -10.05 -5.07
CA MET A 191 9.15 -9.03 -4.08
C MET A 191 9.15 -7.63 -4.68
N THR A 192 10.08 -7.32 -5.59
CA THR A 192 10.05 -6.05 -6.33
C THR A 192 8.79 -5.93 -7.18
N ALA A 193 8.38 -6.99 -7.88
CA ALA A 193 7.14 -6.98 -8.67
C ALA A 193 5.88 -6.81 -7.78
N PHE A 194 5.87 -7.39 -6.59
CA PHE A 194 4.81 -7.19 -5.60
C PHE A 194 4.74 -5.73 -5.13
N GLU A 195 5.87 -5.10 -4.83
CA GLU A 195 5.92 -3.69 -4.45
C GLU A 195 5.46 -2.78 -5.59
N VAL A 196 5.90 -3.04 -6.81
CA VAL A 196 5.43 -2.32 -8.01
C VAL A 196 3.91 -2.48 -8.18
N ALA A 197 3.36 -3.67 -7.96
CA ALA A 197 1.92 -3.91 -8.02
C ALA A 197 1.17 -3.14 -6.91
N THR A 198 1.74 -3.08 -5.71
CA THR A 198 1.14 -2.39 -4.55
C THR A 198 1.09 -0.87 -4.77
N VAL A 199 2.24 -0.26 -5.09
CA VAL A 199 2.35 1.20 -5.27
C VAL A 199 1.78 1.64 -6.61
N GLY A 200 2.04 0.87 -7.68
CA GLY A 200 1.49 1.12 -9.01
C GLY A 200 -0.03 1.02 -9.05
N GLY A 201 -0.61 0.08 -8.29
CA GLY A 201 -2.06 -0.02 -8.13
C GLY A 201 -2.67 1.24 -7.51
N LEU A 202 -2.00 1.82 -6.51
CA LEU A 202 -2.41 3.08 -5.91
C LEU A 202 -2.35 4.24 -6.92
N ALA A 203 -1.23 4.39 -7.64
CA ALA A 203 -1.05 5.48 -8.60
C ALA A 203 -2.03 5.40 -9.78
N LEU A 204 -2.33 4.19 -10.27
CA LEU A 204 -3.29 3.96 -11.37
C LEU A 204 -4.75 4.15 -10.93
N ALA A 205 -5.08 3.79 -9.70
CA ALA A 205 -6.45 3.84 -9.20
C ALA A 205 -7.00 5.27 -9.13
N ILE A 206 -6.17 6.27 -8.81
CA ILE A 206 -6.63 7.65 -8.62
C ILE A 206 -7.20 8.24 -9.93
N PRO A 207 -6.45 8.29 -11.05
CA PRO A 207 -7.00 8.79 -12.32
C PRO A 207 -8.11 7.88 -12.88
N PHE A 208 -8.03 6.57 -12.66
CA PHE A 208 -9.08 5.64 -13.02
C PHE A 208 -10.39 5.96 -12.29
N ALA A 209 -10.35 6.19 -10.97
CA ALA A 209 -11.52 6.58 -10.19
C ALA A 209 -12.12 7.91 -10.64
N GLY A 210 -11.28 8.90 -10.99
CA GLY A 210 -11.73 10.17 -11.53
C GLY A 210 -12.51 10.00 -12.85
N LYS A 211 -11.98 9.18 -13.75
CA LYS A 211 -12.63 8.86 -15.02
C LYS A 211 -13.94 8.08 -14.82
N VAL A 212 -13.95 7.08 -13.96
CA VAL A 212 -15.15 6.32 -13.60
C VAL A 212 -16.21 7.26 -13.00
N SER A 213 -15.81 8.13 -12.05
CA SER A 213 -16.72 9.10 -11.44
C SER A 213 -17.31 10.09 -12.44
N SER A 214 -16.52 10.58 -13.42
CA SER A 214 -16.98 11.51 -14.44
C SER A 214 -17.96 10.87 -15.43
N LEU A 215 -17.82 9.56 -15.71
CA LEU A 215 -18.68 8.85 -16.67
C LEU A 215 -19.99 8.35 -16.06
N ILE A 216 -19.93 7.78 -14.85
CA ILE A 216 -21.05 7.04 -14.26
C ILE A 216 -21.35 7.44 -12.80
N GLY A 217 -20.66 8.43 -12.24
CA GLY A 217 -20.92 8.94 -10.90
C GLY A 217 -20.84 7.83 -9.83
N THR A 218 -21.83 7.78 -8.95
CA THR A 218 -21.93 6.81 -7.85
C THR A 218 -22.07 5.35 -8.31
N TRP A 219 -22.52 5.10 -9.55
CA TRP A 219 -22.52 3.76 -10.16
C TRP A 219 -21.11 3.19 -10.29
N GLY A 220 -20.08 4.00 -10.15
CA GLY A 220 -18.66 3.58 -10.10
C GLY A 220 -18.36 2.51 -9.06
N PHE A 221 -19.14 2.40 -7.96
CA PHE A 221 -18.97 1.33 -6.98
C PHE A 221 -19.24 -0.07 -7.57
N PHE A 222 -20.09 -0.19 -8.60
CA PHE A 222 -20.27 -1.46 -9.31
C PHE A 222 -19.04 -1.88 -10.11
N VAL A 223 -18.26 -0.91 -10.61
CA VAL A 223 -16.95 -1.19 -11.22
C VAL A 223 -15.99 -1.75 -10.18
N VAL A 224 -16.01 -1.22 -8.96
CA VAL A 224 -15.20 -1.75 -7.83
C VAL A 224 -15.61 -3.21 -7.52
N ILE A 225 -16.92 -3.50 -7.46
CA ILE A 225 -17.42 -4.87 -7.29
C ILE A 225 -16.92 -5.77 -8.43
N ALA A 226 -17.01 -5.34 -9.68
CA ALA A 226 -16.54 -6.09 -10.82
C ALA A 226 -15.03 -6.40 -10.74
N LEU A 227 -14.21 -5.42 -10.31
CA LEU A 227 -12.78 -5.64 -10.08
C LEU A 227 -12.51 -6.69 -9.00
N HIS A 228 -13.26 -6.67 -7.91
CA HIS A 228 -13.15 -7.69 -6.87
C HIS A 228 -13.59 -9.08 -7.36
N VAL A 229 -14.68 -9.18 -8.14
CA VAL A 229 -15.13 -10.44 -8.73
C VAL A 229 -14.08 -10.99 -9.70
N ILE A 230 -13.52 -10.16 -10.57
CA ILE A 230 -12.43 -10.55 -11.48
C ILE A 230 -11.23 -11.06 -10.68
N ASN A 231 -10.87 -10.38 -9.58
CA ASN A 231 -9.81 -10.81 -8.69
C ASN A 231 -10.10 -12.18 -8.06
N GLY A 232 -11.31 -12.40 -7.56
CA GLY A 232 -11.74 -13.69 -7.00
C GLY A 232 -11.63 -14.83 -8.02
N VAL A 233 -12.09 -14.61 -9.25
CA VAL A 233 -11.98 -15.58 -10.36
C VAL A 233 -10.51 -15.85 -10.70
N LEU A 234 -9.66 -14.81 -10.74
CA LEU A 234 -8.23 -14.96 -10.99
C LEU A 234 -7.57 -15.88 -9.95
N ILE A 235 -7.85 -15.66 -8.67
CA ILE A 235 -7.28 -16.48 -7.58
C ILE A 235 -7.84 -17.92 -7.66
N ALA A 236 -9.14 -18.07 -7.82
CA ALA A 236 -9.77 -19.40 -7.88
C ALA A 236 -9.16 -20.26 -8.99
N ARG A 237 -8.93 -19.67 -10.17
CA ARG A 237 -8.52 -20.41 -11.38
C ARG A 237 -7.01 -20.63 -11.47
N PHE A 238 -6.19 -19.69 -11.03
CA PHE A 238 -4.75 -19.70 -11.30
C PHE A 238 -3.88 -19.91 -10.07
N LEU A 239 -4.37 -19.61 -8.86
CA LEU A 239 -3.58 -19.80 -7.66
C LEU A 239 -3.64 -21.28 -7.21
N LYS A 240 -2.52 -21.96 -7.35
CA LYS A 240 -2.34 -23.34 -6.86
C LYS A 240 -1.43 -23.31 -5.67
N GLU A 241 -1.92 -23.75 -4.53
CA GLU A 241 -1.14 -23.93 -3.32
C GLU A 241 -0.91 -25.42 -3.09
N LYS A 242 0.35 -25.83 -2.96
CA LYS A 242 0.66 -27.13 -2.40
C LYS A 242 0.50 -27.00 -0.89
N ALA A 243 -0.28 -27.89 -0.28
CA ALA A 243 -0.41 -27.93 1.18
C ALA A 243 0.97 -28.18 1.81
N GLN A 244 1.70 -27.11 2.12
CA GLN A 244 2.87 -27.16 2.96
C GLN A 244 2.38 -27.02 4.39
N ARG A 245 2.26 -28.15 5.09
CA ARG A 245 2.23 -28.13 6.54
C ARG A 245 3.61 -27.68 7.00
N THR A 246 3.77 -26.40 7.22
CA THR A 246 4.97 -25.85 7.82
C THR A 246 4.90 -26.18 9.29
N THR A 247 5.68 -27.18 9.72
CA THR A 247 5.89 -27.57 11.13
C THR A 247 6.79 -26.58 11.88
N GLN A 248 6.98 -25.38 11.37
CA GLN A 248 7.71 -24.35 12.11
C GLN A 248 6.73 -23.51 12.90
N VAL A 249 6.66 -23.84 14.18
CA VAL A 249 6.17 -22.98 15.25
C VAL A 249 7.13 -21.78 15.37
N GLU A 250 7.15 -20.88 14.37
CA GLU A 250 7.66 -19.56 14.62
C GLU A 250 6.54 -18.79 15.31
N ALA A 251 6.82 -18.54 16.57
CA ALA A 251 5.96 -17.94 17.56
C ALA A 251 5.08 -16.82 17.06
N HIS A 252 3.90 -16.76 17.63
CA HIS A 252 3.01 -15.61 17.67
C HIS A 252 3.78 -14.31 17.78
N ARG A 253 4.10 -13.68 16.66
CA ARG A 253 4.54 -12.30 16.65
C ARG A 253 3.31 -11.47 16.91
N SER A 254 2.98 -11.28 18.18
CA SER A 254 1.80 -10.53 18.60
C SER A 254 2.04 -9.06 18.33
N LEU A 255 0.95 -8.30 18.08
CA LEU A 255 0.96 -6.84 18.08
C LEU A 255 1.69 -6.27 19.29
N THR A 256 1.56 -6.93 20.45
CA THR A 256 2.26 -6.59 21.69
C THR A 256 3.77 -6.69 21.57
N GLU A 257 4.30 -7.68 20.84
CA GLU A 257 5.75 -7.77 20.60
C GLU A 257 6.26 -6.65 19.70
N SER A 258 5.55 -6.36 18.62
CA SER A 258 5.88 -5.22 17.74
C SER A 258 5.82 -3.89 18.51
N LEU A 259 4.79 -3.65 19.31
CA LEU A 259 4.67 -2.46 20.14
C LEU A 259 5.74 -2.40 21.24
N SER A 260 6.20 -3.53 21.77
CA SER A 260 7.29 -3.56 22.74
C SER A 260 8.60 -2.98 22.17
N MET A 261 8.78 -3.05 20.83
CA MET A 261 9.94 -2.49 20.15
C MET A 261 10.00 -0.96 20.22
N LEU A 262 8.87 -0.28 20.46
CA LEU A 262 8.86 1.18 20.69
C LEU A 262 9.70 1.60 21.90
N ARG A 263 9.92 0.71 22.87
CA ARG A 263 10.80 0.97 24.03
C ARG A 263 12.29 0.96 23.67
N HIS A 264 12.65 0.45 22.48
CA HIS A 264 14.05 0.44 22.06
C HIS A 264 14.50 1.85 21.66
N LYS A 265 15.54 2.39 22.32
CA LYS A 265 16.00 3.80 22.19
C LYS A 265 16.14 4.26 20.75
N ARG A 266 16.73 3.45 19.85
CA ARG A 266 16.95 3.81 18.44
C ARG A 266 15.65 3.88 17.64
N ILE A 267 14.68 3.02 17.95
CA ILE A 267 13.35 3.06 17.32
C ILE A 267 12.60 4.27 17.82
N PHE A 268 12.61 4.50 19.13
CA PHE A 268 11.92 5.63 19.76
C PHE A 268 12.42 6.99 19.23
N THR A 269 13.73 7.14 19.03
CA THR A 269 14.30 8.39 18.49
C THR A 269 13.96 8.60 17.00
N PHE A 270 13.74 7.52 16.23
CA PHE A 270 13.38 7.60 14.83
C PHE A 270 11.86 7.72 14.62
N LEU A 271 11.07 7.28 15.60
CA LEU A 271 9.60 7.22 15.51
C LEU A 271 8.95 8.56 15.10
N PRO A 272 9.35 9.75 15.65
CA PRO A 272 8.73 11.01 15.26
C PRO A 272 8.93 11.34 13.79
N ALA A 273 10.12 11.12 13.23
CA ALA A 273 10.38 11.35 11.81
C ALA A 273 9.51 10.44 10.94
N TRP A 274 9.41 9.18 11.31
CA TRP A 274 8.68 8.19 10.55
C TRP A 274 7.17 8.37 10.65
N LEU A 275 6.65 8.67 11.84
CA LEU A 275 5.24 8.97 12.06
C LEU A 275 4.83 10.22 11.28
N SER A 276 5.66 11.30 11.33
CA SER A 276 5.37 12.56 10.65
C SER A 276 5.28 12.41 9.13
N ILE A 277 6.20 11.65 8.51
CA ILE A 277 6.14 11.47 7.06
C ILE A 277 4.91 10.64 6.62
N ASN A 278 4.52 9.64 7.43
CA ASN A 278 3.31 8.89 7.16
C ASN A 278 2.04 9.72 7.41
N ALA A 279 2.07 10.63 8.38
CA ALA A 279 1.00 11.59 8.61
C ALA A 279 0.87 12.57 7.43
N LEU A 280 1.99 13.05 6.89
CA LEU A 280 1.97 13.86 5.66
C LEU A 280 1.36 13.09 4.49
N VAL A 281 1.80 11.85 4.26
CA VAL A 281 1.25 11.01 3.17
C VAL A 281 -0.26 10.81 3.33
N GLY A 282 -0.72 10.49 4.55
CA GLY A 282 -2.15 10.33 4.84
C GLY A 282 -2.95 11.61 4.59
N ALA A 283 -2.49 12.74 5.15
CA ALA A 283 -3.14 14.03 4.95
C ALA A 283 -3.25 14.40 3.46
N TRP A 284 -2.13 14.33 2.73
CA TRP A 284 -2.11 14.71 1.32
C TRP A 284 -2.96 13.82 0.44
N ILE A 285 -2.88 12.50 0.57
CA ILE A 285 -3.66 11.57 -0.25
C ILE A 285 -5.16 11.72 0.02
N THR A 286 -5.54 11.86 1.28
CA THR A 286 -6.95 11.89 1.67
C THR A 286 -7.58 13.26 1.41
N LEU A 287 -6.94 14.31 1.90
CA LEU A 287 -7.52 15.65 1.89
C LEU A 287 -7.46 16.33 0.52
N SER A 288 -6.38 16.12 -0.25
CA SER A 288 -6.25 16.78 -1.56
C SER A 288 -7.36 16.37 -2.53
N THR A 289 -7.76 15.09 -2.52
CA THR A 289 -8.84 14.60 -3.37
C THR A 289 -10.17 15.32 -3.07
N ILE A 290 -10.47 15.50 -1.79
CA ILE A 290 -11.72 16.12 -1.32
C ILE A 290 -11.67 17.63 -1.54
N MET A 291 -10.59 18.24 -1.08
CA MET A 291 -10.41 19.69 -1.05
C MET A 291 -10.44 20.32 -2.44
N LEU A 292 -9.75 19.73 -3.43
CA LEU A 292 -9.74 20.24 -4.80
C LEU A 292 -11.10 20.20 -5.48
N THR A 293 -11.99 19.28 -5.06
CA THR A 293 -13.29 19.04 -5.72
C THR A 293 -14.49 19.63 -4.98
N TYR A 294 -14.28 20.42 -3.91
CA TYR A 294 -15.39 21.14 -3.29
C TYR A 294 -16.09 22.02 -4.31
N ALA A 295 -17.43 21.99 -4.26
CA ALA A 295 -18.24 22.76 -5.23
C ALA A 295 -18.17 24.26 -4.94
N GLU A 296 -18.03 25.06 -5.98
CA GLU A 296 -18.31 26.48 -5.95
C GLU A 296 -19.84 26.71 -5.87
N PRO A 297 -20.35 27.73 -5.18
CA PRO A 297 -19.64 28.79 -4.43
C PRO A 297 -19.29 28.42 -3.00
N ALA A 298 -19.63 27.21 -2.52
CA ALA A 298 -19.44 26.82 -1.12
C ALA A 298 -17.97 26.89 -0.68
N ALA A 299 -17.02 26.58 -1.59
CA ALA A 299 -15.59 26.69 -1.33
C ALA A 299 -15.16 28.15 -1.12
N ASP A 300 -15.62 29.06 -1.98
CA ASP A 300 -15.30 30.50 -1.90
C ASP A 300 -15.88 31.17 -0.63
N ILE A 301 -17.04 30.71 -0.18
CA ILE A 301 -17.66 31.24 1.06
C ILE A 301 -16.83 30.89 2.28
N ARG A 302 -16.21 29.68 2.30
CA ARG A 302 -15.46 29.21 3.47
C ARG A 302 -14.05 29.74 3.52
N HIS A 303 -13.35 29.64 2.41
CA HIS A 303 -11.94 29.97 2.29
C HIS A 303 -11.68 30.74 0.99
N PRO A 304 -12.09 31.99 0.93
CA PRO A 304 -12.00 32.80 -0.28
C PRO A 304 -10.56 33.01 -0.72
N GLY A 305 -10.36 33.13 -2.04
CA GLY A 305 -9.08 33.49 -2.61
C GLY A 305 -8.03 32.35 -2.60
N GLN A 306 -8.46 31.08 -2.51
CA GLN A 306 -7.58 29.93 -2.53
C GLN A 306 -7.78 29.07 -3.78
N LEU A 307 -6.85 29.16 -4.74
CA LEU A 307 -6.89 28.43 -6.00
C LEU A 307 -7.03 26.90 -5.81
N LEU A 308 -6.34 26.35 -4.81
CA LEU A 308 -6.28 24.92 -4.56
C LEU A 308 -7.34 24.45 -3.54
N TYR A 309 -8.41 25.24 -3.34
CA TYR A 309 -9.53 24.90 -2.47
C TYR A 309 -10.86 24.98 -3.21
N GLY A 310 -11.21 23.91 -3.94
CA GLY A 310 -12.45 23.78 -4.71
C GLY A 310 -12.34 24.15 -6.17
N GLY A 311 -13.43 23.99 -6.89
CA GLY A 311 -13.60 24.41 -8.28
C GLY A 311 -12.95 23.50 -9.33
N PHE A 312 -12.18 22.49 -8.96
CA PHE A 312 -11.65 21.52 -9.93
C PHE A 312 -12.68 20.44 -10.25
N SER A 313 -12.77 20.06 -11.53
CA SER A 313 -13.52 18.86 -11.89
C SER A 313 -12.85 17.60 -11.28
N LYS A 314 -13.66 16.58 -10.96
CA LYS A 314 -13.17 15.31 -10.40
C LYS A 314 -12.10 14.66 -11.28
N GLU A 315 -12.24 14.80 -12.60
CA GLU A 315 -11.27 14.26 -13.58
C GLU A 315 -9.93 15.00 -13.50
N VAL A 316 -9.94 16.33 -13.49
CA VAL A 316 -8.72 17.16 -13.41
C VAL A 316 -8.02 16.95 -12.06
N ALA A 317 -8.76 16.99 -10.96
CA ALA A 317 -8.19 16.78 -9.63
C ALA A 317 -7.50 15.43 -9.51
N THR A 318 -8.14 14.35 -9.98
CA THR A 318 -7.55 13.00 -9.93
C THR A 318 -6.40 12.81 -10.91
N LEU A 319 -6.40 13.49 -12.05
CA LEU A 319 -5.28 13.49 -12.99
C LEU A 319 -4.04 14.17 -12.36
N LEU A 320 -4.23 15.32 -11.72
CA LEU A 320 -3.16 16.02 -11.00
C LEU A 320 -2.58 15.17 -9.86
N LEU A 321 -3.45 14.56 -9.06
CA LEU A 321 -3.03 13.70 -7.94
C LEU A 321 -2.39 12.40 -8.43
N GLY A 322 -2.90 11.79 -9.50
CA GLY A 322 -2.30 10.63 -10.14
C GLY A 322 -0.92 10.95 -10.72
N GLY A 323 -0.79 12.09 -11.37
CA GLY A 323 0.49 12.61 -11.87
C GLY A 323 1.51 12.83 -10.74
N PHE A 324 1.08 13.44 -9.64
CA PHE A 324 1.89 13.58 -8.43
C PHE A 324 2.33 12.23 -7.87
N GLY A 325 1.41 11.24 -7.78
CA GLY A 325 1.72 9.90 -7.31
C GLY A 325 2.73 9.18 -8.20
N LEU A 326 2.61 9.29 -9.52
CA LEU A 326 3.57 8.74 -10.49
C LEU A 326 4.94 9.42 -10.39
N LEU A 327 4.96 10.74 -10.24
CA LEU A 327 6.19 11.51 -10.04
C LEU A 327 6.91 11.08 -8.76
N PHE A 328 6.16 10.93 -7.66
CA PHE A 328 6.69 10.47 -6.37
C PHE A 328 7.27 9.05 -6.49
N LEU A 329 6.56 8.15 -7.18
CA LEU A 329 7.02 6.77 -7.43
C LEU A 329 8.30 6.75 -8.29
N ALA A 330 8.35 7.53 -9.35
CA ALA A 330 9.54 7.67 -10.20
C ALA A 330 10.73 8.20 -9.39
N GLY A 331 10.49 9.21 -8.55
CA GLY A 331 11.50 9.74 -7.64
C GLY A 331 12.02 8.70 -6.65
N MET A 332 11.14 7.89 -6.04
CA MET A 332 11.56 6.78 -5.18
C MET A 332 12.47 5.79 -5.93
N GLY A 333 12.15 5.48 -7.21
CA GLY A 333 12.98 4.64 -8.07
C GLY A 333 14.38 5.23 -8.29
N LEU A 334 14.47 6.53 -8.58
CA LEU A 334 15.75 7.22 -8.72
C LEU A 334 16.55 7.21 -7.42
N TRP A 335 15.91 7.45 -6.28
CA TRP A 335 16.58 7.43 -4.98
C TRP A 335 17.09 6.04 -4.60
N MET A 336 16.48 4.95 -5.05
CA MET A 336 17.02 3.60 -4.83
C MET A 336 18.40 3.41 -5.48
N LEU A 337 18.70 4.11 -6.57
CA LEU A 337 20.02 4.09 -7.23
C LEU A 337 21.05 4.93 -6.47
N VAL A 338 20.62 6.03 -5.85
CA VAL A 338 21.50 7.01 -5.18
C VAL A 338 21.75 6.64 -3.71
N LEU A 339 20.76 6.06 -3.04
CA LEU A 339 20.77 5.76 -1.61
C LEU A 339 21.96 4.90 -1.14
N PRO A 340 22.48 3.91 -1.91
CA PRO A 340 23.68 3.16 -1.50
C PRO A 340 24.93 4.02 -1.34
N HIS A 341 25.01 5.17 -2.00
CA HIS A 341 26.18 6.06 -2.04
C HIS A 341 26.12 7.20 -1.00
N LEU A 342 24.94 7.44 -0.41
CA LEU A 342 24.73 8.52 0.54
C LEU A 342 24.39 7.99 1.94
N ARG A 343 24.65 8.83 2.95
CA ARG A 343 24.15 8.57 4.31
C ARG A 343 22.63 8.70 4.31
N ARG A 344 21.94 7.80 4.98
CA ARG A 344 20.46 7.76 5.07
C ARG A 344 19.89 9.06 5.60
N THR A 345 20.48 9.60 6.66
CA THR A 345 20.08 10.90 7.23
C THR A 345 20.30 12.06 6.25
N THR A 346 21.34 12.03 5.41
CA THR A 346 21.55 13.04 4.36
C THR A 346 20.40 13.00 3.34
N VAL A 347 19.97 11.81 2.90
CA VAL A 347 18.83 11.68 2.01
C VAL A 347 17.54 12.17 2.67
N MET A 348 17.34 11.88 3.98
CA MET A 348 16.20 12.42 4.72
C MET A 348 16.23 13.96 4.79
N PHE A 349 17.39 14.59 5.01
CA PHE A 349 17.52 16.06 4.98
C PHE A 349 17.20 16.64 3.61
N ILE A 350 17.69 16.01 2.53
CA ILE A 350 17.38 16.44 1.16
C ILE A 350 15.86 16.31 0.92
N GLY A 351 15.24 15.22 1.40
CA GLY A 351 13.80 15.02 1.31
C GLY A 351 13.00 16.10 2.05
N LEU A 352 13.43 16.50 3.25
CA LEU A 352 12.80 17.60 4.00
C LEU A 352 13.03 18.96 3.32
N GLY A 353 14.19 19.17 2.70
CA GLY A 353 14.42 20.33 1.82
C GLY A 353 13.44 20.35 0.63
N GLY A 354 13.20 19.19 0.01
CA GLY A 354 12.20 19.03 -1.04
C GLY A 354 10.78 19.33 -0.55
N LEU A 355 10.42 18.88 0.66
CA LEU A 355 9.14 19.23 1.30
C LEU A 355 8.98 20.75 1.46
N SER A 356 10.00 21.42 2.02
CA SER A 356 9.99 22.88 2.21
C SER A 356 9.83 23.62 0.88
N LEU A 357 10.54 23.17 -0.15
CA LEU A 357 10.47 23.73 -1.50
C LEU A 357 9.07 23.56 -2.11
N SER A 358 8.47 22.37 -1.97
CA SER A 358 7.11 22.08 -2.43
C SER A 358 6.07 22.93 -1.69
N ILE A 359 6.17 23.05 -0.36
CA ILE A 359 5.24 23.86 0.45
C ILE A 359 5.32 25.33 0.02
N ALA A 360 6.52 25.90 -0.08
CA ALA A 360 6.69 27.28 -0.48
C ALA A 360 6.10 27.58 -1.86
N SER A 361 6.40 26.72 -2.84
CA SER A 361 5.88 26.85 -4.20
C SER A 361 4.35 26.69 -4.27
N LEU A 362 3.77 25.73 -3.52
CA LEU A 362 2.34 25.52 -3.49
C LEU A 362 1.57 26.65 -2.78
N ILE A 363 2.16 27.26 -1.75
CA ILE A 363 1.60 28.47 -1.12
C ILE A 363 1.53 29.60 -2.14
N LEU A 364 2.59 29.80 -2.94
CA LEU A 364 2.60 30.83 -3.98
C LEU A 364 1.57 30.52 -5.07
N ILE A 365 1.50 29.27 -5.54
CA ILE A 365 0.51 28.83 -6.54
C ILE A 365 -0.91 29.06 -6.04
N ASN A 366 -1.20 28.73 -4.77
CA ASN A 366 -2.53 28.90 -4.19
C ASN A 366 -3.02 30.35 -4.15
N GLY A 367 -2.10 31.31 -4.09
CA GLY A 367 -2.41 32.74 -4.11
C GLY A 367 -2.46 33.38 -5.51
N LEU A 368 -2.24 32.62 -6.61
CA LEU A 368 -2.18 33.21 -7.97
C LEU A 368 -3.53 33.57 -8.54
N ALA A 369 -4.59 32.86 -8.15
CA ALA A 369 -5.95 33.11 -8.60
C ALA A 369 -6.94 32.68 -7.51
N GLU A 370 -8.15 33.24 -7.56
CA GLU A 370 -9.20 32.90 -6.60
C GLU A 370 -9.80 31.51 -6.86
N ASN A 371 -9.81 31.10 -8.15
CA ASN A 371 -10.33 29.80 -8.55
C ASN A 371 -9.75 29.35 -9.90
N PRO A 372 -9.91 28.05 -10.29
CA PRO A 372 -9.38 27.52 -11.55
C PRO A 372 -9.92 28.20 -12.80
N ALA A 373 -11.17 28.67 -12.79
CA ALA A 373 -11.77 29.33 -13.93
C ALA A 373 -11.10 30.71 -14.19
N ARG A 374 -10.80 31.48 -13.15
CA ARG A 374 -10.06 32.74 -13.28
C ARG A 374 -8.63 32.54 -13.75
N LEU A 375 -7.98 31.48 -13.26
CA LEU A 375 -6.64 31.12 -13.72
C LEU A 375 -6.65 30.78 -15.23
N ALA A 376 -7.63 30.03 -15.69
CA ALA A 376 -7.79 29.66 -17.09
C ALA A 376 -8.06 30.91 -17.98
N ALA A 377 -8.85 31.88 -17.49
CA ALA A 377 -9.15 33.12 -18.20
C ALA A 377 -7.95 34.09 -18.25
N SER A 378 -7.09 34.05 -17.25
CA SER A 378 -5.89 34.92 -17.16
C SER A 378 -4.68 34.10 -16.72
N PRO A 379 -4.03 33.37 -17.64
CA PRO A 379 -2.88 32.54 -17.32
C PRO A 379 -1.74 33.33 -16.67
N GLN A 380 -1.26 32.86 -15.52
CA GLN A 380 -0.18 33.50 -14.79
C GLN A 380 1.17 32.90 -15.21
N PRO A 381 2.10 33.70 -15.81
CA PRO A 381 3.41 33.17 -16.22
C PRO A 381 4.22 32.60 -15.07
N LEU A 382 4.00 33.10 -13.86
CA LEU A 382 4.63 32.60 -12.64
C LEU A 382 4.29 31.14 -12.35
N LEU A 383 3.09 30.67 -12.73
CA LEU A 383 2.69 29.27 -12.60
C LEU A 383 3.64 28.34 -13.38
N LEU A 384 4.00 28.70 -14.61
CA LEU A 384 4.92 27.92 -15.44
C LEU A 384 6.31 27.82 -14.84
N MET A 385 6.74 28.81 -14.05
CA MET A 385 8.01 28.77 -13.33
C MET A 385 7.91 27.95 -12.04
N LEU A 386 6.77 27.98 -11.35
CA LEU A 386 6.60 27.28 -10.07
C LEU A 386 6.37 25.76 -10.23
N ILE A 387 5.73 25.31 -11.32
CA ILE A 387 5.49 23.88 -11.57
C ILE A 387 6.80 23.06 -11.56
N PRO A 388 7.87 23.44 -12.31
CA PRO A 388 9.14 22.71 -12.24
C PRO A 388 9.75 22.67 -10.85
N VAL A 389 9.55 23.73 -10.06
CA VAL A 389 10.05 23.79 -8.67
C VAL A 389 9.28 22.82 -7.77
N VAL A 390 7.95 22.71 -7.93
CA VAL A 390 7.15 21.70 -7.24
C VAL A 390 7.61 20.29 -7.65
N VAL A 391 7.79 20.04 -8.94
CA VAL A 391 8.28 18.76 -9.47
C VAL A 391 9.62 18.38 -8.84
N LEU A 392 10.57 19.31 -8.79
CA LEU A 392 11.87 19.11 -8.14
C LEU A 392 11.68 18.81 -6.64
N GLY A 393 10.86 19.60 -5.95
CA GLY A 393 10.56 19.41 -4.52
C GLY A 393 10.00 18.01 -4.23
N VAL A 394 9.06 17.53 -5.04
CA VAL A 394 8.46 16.20 -4.93
C VAL A 394 9.49 15.09 -5.19
N LEU A 395 10.33 15.25 -6.21
CA LEU A 395 11.42 14.29 -6.51
C LEU A 395 12.44 14.21 -5.36
N LEU A 396 12.77 15.34 -4.74
CA LEU A 396 13.65 15.35 -3.57
C LEU A 396 12.95 14.71 -2.35
N LEU A 397 11.70 15.07 -2.09
CA LEU A 397 10.89 14.54 -0.98
C LEU A 397 10.74 13.02 -1.04
N SER A 398 10.56 12.47 -2.24
CA SER A 398 10.34 11.03 -2.44
C SER A 398 11.49 10.14 -1.94
N GLY A 399 12.69 10.70 -1.74
CA GLY A 399 13.84 10.02 -1.16
C GLY A 399 13.70 9.72 0.33
N PHE A 400 12.86 10.46 1.04
CA PHE A 400 12.69 10.27 2.48
C PHE A 400 12.16 8.86 2.82
N THR A 401 11.18 8.37 2.08
CA THR A 401 10.55 7.05 2.34
C THR A 401 11.53 5.88 2.21
N PRO A 402 12.27 5.68 1.10
CA PRO A 402 13.24 4.60 1.00
C PRO A 402 14.41 4.76 1.98
N ALA A 403 14.81 5.99 2.33
CA ALA A 403 15.82 6.23 3.36
C ALA A 403 15.32 5.78 4.75
N SER A 404 14.07 6.07 5.08
CA SER A 404 13.42 5.64 6.32
C SER A 404 13.32 4.13 6.43
N LEU A 405 12.89 3.45 5.37
CA LEU A 405 12.81 2.00 5.31
C LEU A 405 14.17 1.33 5.50
N THR A 406 15.20 1.84 4.82
CA THR A 406 16.56 1.31 4.95
C THR A 406 17.17 1.59 6.33
N HIS A 407 16.79 2.71 6.97
CA HIS A 407 17.21 3.01 8.33
C HIS A 407 16.56 2.04 9.33
N LEU A 408 15.26 1.80 9.19
CA LEU A 408 14.55 0.84 10.04
C LEU A 408 15.05 -0.59 9.85
N ALA A 409 15.30 -1.01 8.61
CA ALA A 409 15.89 -2.31 8.30
C ALA A 409 17.25 -2.51 9.00
N ALA A 410 18.10 -1.46 8.98
CA ALA A 410 19.39 -1.53 9.67
C ALA A 410 19.25 -1.58 11.21
N ILE A 411 18.28 -0.87 11.79
CA ILE A 411 17.97 -1.01 13.21
C ILE A 411 17.54 -2.46 13.51
N SER A 412 16.74 -3.08 12.65
CA SER A 412 16.27 -4.45 12.83
C SER A 412 17.41 -5.49 12.83
N GLU A 413 18.49 -5.22 12.10
CA GLU A 413 19.70 -6.06 12.09
C GLU A 413 20.46 -6.03 13.42
N LEU A 414 20.35 -4.93 14.18
CA LEU A 414 20.99 -4.76 15.47
C LEU A 414 20.24 -5.42 16.64
N ILE A 415 19.03 -5.91 16.40
CA ILE A 415 18.18 -6.56 17.42
C ILE A 415 18.01 -8.03 17.05
N PRO A 416 18.88 -8.92 17.56
CA PRO A 416 18.82 -10.35 17.21
C PRO A 416 17.46 -10.97 17.53
N GLY A 417 16.94 -11.79 16.62
CA GLY A 417 15.69 -12.53 16.80
C GLY A 417 14.40 -11.72 16.69
N LYS A 418 14.46 -10.36 16.58
CA LYS A 418 13.27 -9.48 16.57
C LYS A 418 13.03 -8.75 15.24
N ARG A 419 13.69 -9.18 14.17
CA ARG A 419 13.60 -8.55 12.85
C ARG A 419 12.16 -8.41 12.37
N GLY A 420 11.36 -9.44 12.54
CA GLY A 420 9.97 -9.40 12.12
C GLY A 420 9.07 -8.53 13.00
N ALA A 421 9.37 -8.40 14.31
CA ALA A 421 8.64 -7.50 15.18
C ALA A 421 8.89 -6.03 14.78
N VAL A 422 10.14 -5.68 14.42
CA VAL A 422 10.49 -4.34 13.90
C VAL A 422 9.79 -4.07 12.56
N MET A 423 9.74 -5.05 11.67
CA MET A 423 9.03 -4.90 10.38
C MET A 423 7.51 -4.89 10.54
N GLY A 424 6.97 -5.58 11.55
CA GLY A 424 5.55 -5.46 11.93
C GLY A 424 5.20 -4.06 12.43
N LEU A 425 6.09 -3.45 13.21
CA LEU A 425 5.94 -2.07 13.67
C LEU A 425 5.86 -1.08 12.51
N TYR A 426 6.51 -1.37 11.38
CA TYR A 426 6.43 -0.54 10.18
C TYR A 426 4.98 -0.33 9.74
N SER A 427 4.21 -1.39 9.58
CA SER A 427 2.81 -1.31 9.15
C SER A 427 1.92 -0.58 10.16
N VAL A 428 2.18 -0.81 11.47
CA VAL A 428 1.43 -0.12 12.53
C VAL A 428 1.67 1.39 12.48
N VAL A 429 2.93 1.84 12.41
CA VAL A 429 3.25 3.27 12.37
C VAL A 429 2.77 3.92 11.07
N LEU A 430 2.79 3.19 9.96
CA LEU A 430 2.23 3.66 8.69
C LEU A 430 0.74 3.95 8.84
N GLY A 431 -0.07 2.99 9.31
CA GLY A 431 -1.52 3.16 9.44
C GLY A 431 -1.89 4.20 10.51
N VAL A 432 -1.22 4.20 11.67
CA VAL A 432 -1.42 5.21 12.72
C VAL A 432 -1.02 6.60 12.21
N GLY A 433 0.09 6.71 11.48
CA GLY A 433 0.52 7.96 10.87
C GLY A 433 -0.52 8.51 9.92
N GLN A 434 -1.03 7.69 8.99
CA GLN A 434 -2.05 8.12 8.03
C GLN A 434 -3.34 8.54 8.73
N LEU A 435 -3.79 7.81 9.74
CA LEU A 435 -4.97 8.18 10.53
C LEU A 435 -4.78 9.54 11.25
N ILE A 436 -3.64 9.76 11.89
CA ILE A 436 -3.30 11.05 12.52
C ILE A 436 -3.25 12.16 11.47
N GLY A 437 -2.61 11.89 10.33
CA GLY A 437 -2.48 12.86 9.25
C GLY A 437 -3.82 13.30 8.68
N ALA A 438 -4.69 12.37 8.35
CA ALA A 438 -6.01 12.66 7.85
C ALA A 438 -6.86 13.41 8.88
N SER A 439 -6.79 13.02 10.17
CA SER A 439 -7.59 13.64 11.25
C SER A 439 -7.12 15.06 11.58
N LEU A 440 -5.85 15.21 11.95
CA LEU A 440 -5.29 16.52 12.32
C LEU A 440 -5.12 17.44 11.10
N GLY A 441 -4.71 16.85 9.95
CA GLY A 441 -4.68 17.59 8.69
C GLY A 441 -6.06 18.07 8.27
N GLY A 442 -7.10 17.23 8.43
CA GLY A 442 -8.49 17.59 8.18
C GLY A 442 -8.96 18.76 9.04
N LEU A 443 -8.62 18.75 10.34
CA LEU A 443 -8.91 19.85 11.24
C LEU A 443 -8.23 21.17 10.76
N CYS A 444 -6.97 21.08 10.35
CA CYS A 444 -6.26 22.24 9.82
C CYS A 444 -6.91 22.77 8.52
N VAL A 445 -7.38 21.87 7.65
CA VAL A 445 -8.11 22.23 6.43
C VAL A 445 -9.47 22.86 6.76
N ASP A 446 -10.22 22.33 7.71
CA ASP A 446 -11.49 22.91 8.13
C ASP A 446 -11.31 24.33 8.69
N LEU A 447 -10.19 24.61 9.36
CA LEU A 447 -9.87 25.94 9.92
C LEU A 447 -9.39 26.94 8.88
N ASN A 448 -8.58 26.52 7.90
CA ASN A 448 -7.89 27.47 7.00
C ASN A 448 -7.69 26.97 5.56
N GLY A 449 -8.51 26.04 5.09
CA GLY A 449 -8.49 25.52 3.72
C GLY A 449 -7.13 24.92 3.35
N PHE A 450 -6.66 25.19 2.13
CA PHE A 450 -5.37 24.71 1.65
C PHE A 450 -4.18 25.22 2.49
N TYR A 451 -4.24 26.47 2.98
CA TYR A 451 -3.20 26.98 3.87
C TYR A 451 -3.14 26.19 5.18
N GLY A 452 -4.27 25.66 5.67
CA GLY A 452 -4.29 24.77 6.83
C GLY A 452 -3.50 23.48 6.58
N LEU A 453 -3.63 22.88 5.39
CA LEU A 453 -2.82 21.72 4.99
C LEU A 453 -1.32 22.07 4.92
N MET A 454 -0.99 23.28 4.47
CA MET A 454 0.40 23.77 4.45
C MET A 454 0.97 23.91 5.86
N VAL A 455 0.22 24.52 6.78
CA VAL A 455 0.61 24.65 8.19
C VAL A 455 0.83 23.27 8.82
N PHE A 456 -0.09 22.34 8.63
CA PHE A 456 0.06 20.96 9.08
C PHE A 456 1.35 20.33 8.52
N SER A 457 1.62 20.53 7.22
CA SER A 457 2.80 19.99 6.55
C SER A 457 4.11 20.59 7.09
N VAL A 458 4.13 21.88 7.42
CA VAL A 458 5.27 22.53 8.06
C VAL A 458 5.51 21.95 9.45
N VAL A 459 4.48 21.82 10.28
CA VAL A 459 4.59 21.26 11.63
C VAL A 459 5.14 19.83 11.58
N MET A 460 4.58 18.96 10.73
CA MET A 460 5.07 17.59 10.56
C MET A 460 6.51 17.56 10.03
N GLY A 461 6.84 18.45 9.10
CA GLY A 461 8.20 18.61 8.58
C GLY A 461 9.21 18.99 9.66
N LEU A 462 8.85 19.93 10.55
CA LEU A 462 9.69 20.35 11.68
C LEU A 462 9.88 19.23 12.72
N VAL A 463 8.83 18.46 13.02
CA VAL A 463 8.94 17.28 13.91
C VAL A 463 9.88 16.24 13.30
N ALA A 464 9.74 15.96 12.01
CA ALA A 464 10.64 15.05 11.29
C ALA A 464 12.08 15.57 11.29
N LEU A 465 12.28 16.88 11.03
CA LEU A 465 13.59 17.51 11.03
C LEU A 465 14.27 17.37 12.40
N GLY A 466 13.58 17.70 13.49
CA GLY A 466 14.10 17.55 14.85
C GLY A 466 14.56 16.13 15.16
N SER A 467 13.77 15.13 14.77
CA SER A 467 14.15 13.72 14.94
C SER A 467 15.38 13.34 14.10
N VAL A 468 15.45 13.74 12.83
CA VAL A 468 16.60 13.43 11.95
C VAL A 468 17.87 14.14 12.43
N VAL A 469 17.77 15.39 12.87
CA VAL A 469 18.90 16.14 13.50
C VAL A 469 19.38 15.40 14.73
N TYR A 470 18.48 14.98 15.62
CA TYR A 470 18.84 14.26 16.84
C TYR A 470 19.59 12.95 16.52
N ILE A 471 19.11 12.17 15.53
CA ILE A 471 19.76 10.94 15.07
C ILE A 471 21.17 11.24 14.54
N ARG A 472 21.32 12.31 13.78
CA ARG A 472 22.61 12.71 13.19
C ARG A 472 23.63 13.12 14.23
N VAL A 473 23.21 13.96 15.18
CA VAL A 473 24.09 14.52 16.24
C VAL A 473 24.52 13.44 17.24
N ASN A 474 23.60 12.54 17.62
CA ASN A 474 23.91 11.50 18.61
C ASN A 474 24.56 10.24 18.02
N GLY A 475 25.01 10.27 16.78
CA GLY A 475 25.74 9.16 16.14
C GLY A 475 24.90 7.89 15.95
N HIS A 476 23.57 7.99 16.00
CA HIS A 476 22.65 6.90 15.71
C HIS A 476 22.50 6.64 14.19
N ASP A 477 23.23 7.42 13.38
CA ASP A 477 23.32 7.25 11.94
C ASP A 477 24.14 5.98 11.64
N LEU A 478 23.43 4.93 11.25
CA LEU A 478 24.01 3.63 10.96
C LEU A 478 24.76 3.72 9.62
N ILE A 479 26.03 4.04 9.68
CA ILE A 479 26.92 4.04 8.52
C ILE A 479 27.21 2.55 8.20
N LYS A 480 27.04 2.12 6.96
CA LYS A 480 27.72 0.91 6.50
C LYS A 480 29.21 1.14 6.72
N SER A 481 29.83 0.38 7.62
CA SER A 481 31.29 0.29 7.66
C SER A 481 31.74 -0.08 6.24
N PRO A 482 32.67 0.65 5.60
CA PRO A 482 33.24 0.20 4.35
C PRO A 482 33.70 -1.22 4.61
N ALA A 483 33.25 -2.17 3.79
CA ALA A 483 33.70 -3.55 3.85
C ALA A 483 35.22 -3.47 3.84
N LYS A 484 35.85 -3.79 5.00
CA LYS A 484 37.29 -4.02 5.05
C LYS A 484 37.52 -5.13 4.02
N GLY A 485 38.10 -4.75 2.89
CA GLY A 485 38.53 -5.68 1.87
C GLY A 485 39.35 -6.78 2.57
N LYS A 486 38.90 -8.02 2.39
CA LYS A 486 39.73 -9.20 2.48
C LYS A 486 40.05 -9.64 1.07
#